data_3ad7dfeeed7f5105790a0007d219d3c8
#
_entry.id   3ad7dfeeed7f5105790a0007d219d3c8
#
_cell.length_a   1.000
_cell.length_b   1.000
_cell.length_c   1.000
_cell.angle_alpha   90.00
_cell.angle_beta   90.00
_cell.angle_gamma   90.00
#
_symmetry.space_group_name_H-M   'P 1'
#
loop_
_entity.id
_entity.type
_entity.pdbx_description
1 polymer ?
#
loop_
_entity_poly.entity_id
_entity_poly.type
_entity_poly.pdbx_seq_one_letter_code
_entity_poly.pdbx_strand_id
1 'polypeptide(L)'
;ADGNSANRIARWDGDAWSTLGSGLNSTVRGMTVFNDGGGDALYVGGDFSLAGGGAANRIARWDGNTWSPVGSGMNDRVYALTVFNGELYAGGRFTTAGGVSANRIARWDGSGWTALGDGVNDIVRSLTVIDDGNGPALYAGGDFTEAGGQPANYIARWDGASWSSLGQGVNQRVYSLAGFDDGSGPTLH
;
A
#
# COMPACT_ATOMS: atom_id res chain seq x y z
N ALA A 1 -20.49 -14.07 -3.88
CA ALA A 1 -20.99 -13.83 -2.54
C ALA A 1 -22.42 -14.36 -2.47
N ASP A 2 -22.69 -15.42 -1.69
CA ASP A 2 -24.01 -16.06 -1.48
C ASP A 2 -24.80 -16.33 -2.77
N GLY A 3 -24.11 -16.89 -3.77
CA GLY A 3 -24.67 -17.12 -5.11
C GLY A 3 -24.66 -15.91 -6.05
N ASN A 4 -24.36 -14.72 -5.56
CA ASN A 4 -24.18 -13.51 -6.39
C ASN A 4 -22.71 -13.37 -6.86
N SER A 5 -22.55 -12.90 -8.09
CA SER A 5 -21.21 -12.63 -8.65
C SER A 5 -20.60 -11.41 -7.95
N ALA A 6 -19.46 -11.60 -7.27
CA ALA A 6 -18.66 -10.53 -6.68
C ALA A 6 -17.37 -10.34 -7.49
N ASN A 7 -17.22 -9.21 -8.13
CA ASN A 7 -16.06 -8.91 -8.98
C ASN A 7 -14.84 -8.52 -8.14
N ARG A 8 -14.01 -9.51 -7.81
CA ARG A 8 -12.69 -9.37 -7.15
C ARG A 8 -12.70 -8.91 -5.69
N ILE A 9 -13.83 -8.43 -5.17
CA ILE A 9 -13.95 -7.96 -3.79
C ILE A 9 -15.39 -8.19 -3.28
N ALA A 10 -15.50 -8.57 -2.01
CA ALA A 10 -16.78 -8.73 -1.31
C ALA A 10 -16.63 -8.32 0.15
N ARG A 11 -17.73 -7.96 0.80
CA ARG A 11 -17.82 -7.64 2.22
C ARG A 11 -18.58 -8.75 2.96
N TRP A 12 -18.04 -9.20 4.07
CA TRP A 12 -18.73 -10.02 5.07
C TRP A 12 -19.16 -9.13 6.23
N ASP A 13 -20.43 -9.17 6.63
CA ASP A 13 -20.98 -8.36 7.74
C ASP A 13 -21.20 -9.13 9.04
N GLY A 14 -20.85 -10.43 9.07
CA GLY A 14 -21.03 -11.34 10.19
C GLY A 14 -22.10 -12.40 9.92
N ASP A 15 -22.97 -12.17 8.92
CA ASP A 15 -24.08 -13.06 8.56
C ASP A 15 -24.11 -13.39 7.05
N ALA A 16 -23.85 -12.41 6.18
CA ALA A 16 -23.94 -12.57 4.74
C ALA A 16 -22.79 -11.87 3.98
N TRP A 17 -22.49 -12.41 2.78
CA TRP A 17 -21.61 -11.75 1.84
C TRP A 17 -22.36 -10.74 0.97
N SER A 18 -21.81 -9.58 0.76
CA SER A 18 -22.34 -8.55 -0.12
C SER A 18 -21.27 -8.03 -1.09
N THR A 19 -21.73 -7.50 -2.24
CA THR A 19 -20.85 -6.88 -3.24
C THR A 19 -20.55 -5.43 -2.88
N LEU A 20 -19.40 -4.91 -3.33
CA LEU A 20 -19.09 -3.49 -3.26
C LEU A 20 -19.35 -2.86 -4.63
N GLY A 21 -20.59 -2.42 -4.86
CA GLY A 21 -21.03 -1.95 -6.17
C GLY A 21 -20.80 -3.00 -7.26
N SER A 22 -20.33 -2.59 -8.44
CA SER A 22 -19.95 -3.52 -9.53
C SER A 22 -18.54 -4.12 -9.38
N GLY A 23 -17.82 -3.80 -8.28
CA GLY A 23 -16.48 -4.34 -7.99
C GLY A 23 -15.38 -3.79 -8.89
N LEU A 24 -14.36 -4.64 -9.14
CA LEU A 24 -13.13 -4.29 -9.84
C LEU A 24 -12.91 -5.20 -11.04
N ASN A 25 -12.21 -4.71 -12.09
CA ASN A 25 -11.99 -5.50 -13.31
C ASN A 25 -10.76 -6.42 -13.28
N SER A 26 -9.91 -6.33 -12.24
CA SER A 26 -8.73 -7.21 -12.07
C SER A 26 -8.37 -7.44 -10.60
N THR A 27 -7.22 -8.08 -10.35
CA THR A 27 -6.77 -8.57 -9.05
C THR A 27 -6.60 -7.44 -8.02
N VAL A 28 -7.15 -7.65 -6.82
CA VAL A 28 -6.85 -6.90 -5.60
C VAL A 28 -5.62 -7.52 -4.94
N ARG A 29 -4.66 -6.70 -4.48
CA ARG A 29 -3.42 -7.15 -3.84
C ARG A 29 -3.25 -6.63 -2.43
N GLY A 30 -3.62 -5.39 -2.18
CA GLY A 30 -3.56 -4.76 -0.87
C GLY A 30 -4.77 -3.91 -0.61
N MET A 31 -5.15 -3.79 0.65
CA MET A 31 -6.21 -2.89 1.09
C MET A 31 -5.93 -2.37 2.49
N THR A 32 -6.42 -1.19 2.78
CA THR A 32 -6.38 -0.57 4.11
C THR A 32 -7.54 0.40 4.28
N VAL A 33 -7.88 0.71 5.52
CA VAL A 33 -8.81 1.80 5.83
C VAL A 33 -8.00 3.07 6.05
N PHE A 34 -8.43 4.16 5.45
CA PHE A 34 -7.81 5.46 5.61
C PHE A 34 -8.86 6.56 5.61
N ASN A 35 -8.65 7.60 6.45
CA ASN A 35 -9.49 8.78 6.52
C ASN A 35 -8.73 9.95 5.89
N ASP A 36 -9.19 10.40 4.73
CA ASP A 36 -8.63 11.53 3.98
C ASP A 36 -9.23 12.90 4.38
N GLY A 37 -9.95 12.93 5.52
CA GLY A 37 -10.70 14.10 5.99
C GLY A 37 -12.19 14.03 5.65
N GLY A 38 -12.60 13.09 4.79
CA GLY A 38 -14.00 12.84 4.40
C GLY A 38 -14.68 11.70 5.16
N GLY A 39 -14.04 11.15 6.20
CA GLY A 39 -14.45 9.95 6.91
C GLY A 39 -13.68 8.70 6.46
N ASP A 40 -13.81 7.63 7.25
CA ASP A 40 -13.14 6.37 6.97
C ASP A 40 -13.62 5.77 5.64
N ALA A 41 -12.68 5.37 4.79
CA ALA A 41 -12.94 4.71 3.52
C ALA A 41 -11.99 3.54 3.30
N LEU A 42 -12.41 2.55 2.52
CA LEU A 42 -11.56 1.44 2.11
C LEU A 42 -10.74 1.84 0.88
N TYR A 43 -9.43 1.81 1.01
CA TYR A 43 -8.49 2.00 -0.10
C TYR A 43 -7.99 0.64 -0.58
N VAL A 44 -8.02 0.42 -1.88
CA VAL A 44 -7.72 -0.86 -2.52
C VAL A 44 -6.69 -0.66 -3.61
N GLY A 45 -5.60 -1.40 -3.55
CA GLY A 45 -4.54 -1.44 -4.55
C GLY A 45 -4.51 -2.77 -5.31
N GLY A 46 -4.05 -2.76 -6.56
CA GLY A 46 -3.99 -3.98 -7.35
C GLY A 46 -3.56 -3.82 -8.81
N ASP A 47 -4.06 -4.74 -9.65
CA ASP A 47 -3.77 -4.80 -11.09
C ASP A 47 -4.90 -4.15 -11.94
N PHE A 48 -5.98 -3.71 -11.31
CA PHE A 48 -7.17 -3.22 -11.98
C PHE A 48 -6.97 -1.83 -12.62
N SER A 49 -7.79 -1.52 -13.59
CA SER A 49 -7.90 -0.21 -14.23
C SER A 49 -9.30 0.39 -14.13
N LEU A 50 -10.28 -0.40 -13.65
CA LEU A 50 -11.65 0.06 -13.42
C LEU A 50 -12.12 -0.36 -12.03
N ALA A 51 -12.82 0.54 -11.34
CA ALA A 51 -13.54 0.30 -10.10
C ALA A 51 -14.95 0.87 -10.19
N GLY A 52 -15.98 0.10 -9.84
CA GLY A 52 -17.36 0.52 -9.98
C GLY A 52 -17.79 0.82 -11.42
N GLY A 53 -17.03 0.34 -12.43
CA GLY A 53 -17.23 0.69 -13.84
C GLY A 53 -16.54 1.98 -14.30
N GLY A 54 -16.04 2.80 -13.37
CA GLY A 54 -15.25 4.01 -13.66
C GLY A 54 -13.74 3.74 -13.72
N ALA A 55 -13.00 4.63 -14.40
CA ALA A 55 -11.53 4.52 -14.47
C ALA A 55 -10.90 4.70 -13.09
N ALA A 56 -10.02 3.76 -12.68
CA ALA A 56 -9.27 3.80 -11.45
C ALA A 56 -7.96 3.01 -11.64
N ASN A 57 -6.89 3.72 -11.91
CA ASN A 57 -5.62 3.11 -12.29
C ASN A 57 -4.90 2.54 -11.05
N ARG A 58 -5.00 1.22 -10.84
CA ARG A 58 -4.30 0.43 -9.82
C ARG A 58 -4.63 0.74 -8.38
N ILE A 59 -5.35 1.83 -8.09
CA ILE A 59 -5.80 2.22 -6.76
C ILE A 59 -7.17 2.86 -6.82
N ALA A 60 -8.05 2.52 -5.86
CA ALA A 60 -9.41 3.04 -5.75
C ALA A 60 -9.81 3.20 -4.29
N ARG A 61 -10.75 4.10 -4.02
CA ARG A 61 -11.39 4.38 -2.74
C ARG A 61 -12.86 3.96 -2.79
N TRP A 62 -13.32 3.25 -1.76
CA TRP A 62 -14.72 2.91 -1.51
C TRP A 62 -15.20 3.62 -0.24
N ASP A 63 -16.19 4.49 -0.37
CA ASP A 63 -16.73 5.29 0.74
C ASP A 63 -17.88 4.63 1.50
N GLY A 64 -18.16 3.35 1.23
CA GLY A 64 -19.29 2.59 1.75
C GLY A 64 -20.45 2.49 0.74
N ASN A 65 -20.46 3.34 -0.30
CA ASN A 65 -21.54 3.38 -1.29
C ASN A 65 -21.04 3.44 -2.75
N THR A 66 -19.94 4.15 -3.00
CA THR A 66 -19.41 4.37 -4.36
C THR A 66 -17.90 4.18 -4.43
N TRP A 67 -17.43 3.75 -5.62
CA TRP A 67 -16.03 3.73 -5.97
C TRP A 67 -15.59 5.06 -6.56
N SER A 68 -14.41 5.51 -6.18
CA SER A 68 -13.76 6.69 -6.77
C SER A 68 -12.24 6.42 -7.00
N PRO A 69 -11.62 7.05 -8.02
CA PRO A 69 -10.17 6.99 -8.19
C PRO A 69 -9.45 7.76 -7.08
N VAL A 70 -8.18 7.44 -6.85
CA VAL A 70 -7.30 8.18 -5.93
C VAL A 70 -6.29 8.98 -6.77
N GLY A 71 -6.59 10.24 -6.99
CA GLY A 71 -5.89 11.05 -7.99
C GLY A 71 -5.97 10.43 -9.38
N SER A 72 -4.91 10.51 -10.19
CA SER A 72 -4.83 9.82 -11.48
C SER A 72 -4.31 8.36 -11.36
N GLY A 73 -4.05 7.90 -10.13
CA GLY A 73 -3.58 6.54 -9.85
C GLY A 73 -2.11 6.31 -10.20
N MET A 74 -1.75 5.04 -10.46
CA MET A 74 -0.40 4.58 -10.75
C MET A 74 -0.29 4.00 -12.16
N ASN A 75 0.92 4.09 -12.76
CA ASN A 75 1.19 3.52 -14.08
C ASN A 75 1.37 1.98 -14.06
N ASP A 76 1.63 1.37 -12.91
CA ASP A 76 1.75 -0.09 -12.76
C ASP A 76 1.21 -0.54 -11.38
N ARG A 77 1.24 -1.83 -11.11
CA ARG A 77 0.61 -2.55 -9.99
C ARG A 77 0.96 -1.98 -8.62
N VAL A 78 -0.04 -1.88 -7.77
CA VAL A 78 0.09 -1.61 -6.32
C VAL A 78 -0.03 -2.94 -5.60
N TYR A 79 0.99 -3.30 -4.80
CA TYR A 79 1.02 -4.56 -4.05
C TYR A 79 0.62 -4.38 -2.59
N ALA A 80 1.00 -3.27 -1.99
CA ALA A 80 0.78 -2.99 -0.57
C ALA A 80 0.25 -1.59 -0.35
N LEU A 81 -0.62 -1.47 0.63
CA LEU A 81 -1.14 -0.21 1.17
C LEU A 81 -1.02 -0.24 2.70
N THR A 82 -0.64 0.87 3.29
CA THR A 82 -0.65 1.07 4.75
C THR A 82 -0.84 2.54 5.09
N VAL A 83 -1.16 2.83 6.35
CA VAL A 83 -1.25 4.20 6.86
C VAL A 83 -0.10 4.45 7.83
N PHE A 84 0.60 5.55 7.64
CA PHE A 84 1.68 5.98 8.51
C PHE A 84 1.61 7.51 8.69
N ASN A 85 1.69 7.99 9.93
CA ASN A 85 1.61 9.41 10.29
C ASN A 85 0.40 10.15 9.69
N GLY A 86 -0.76 9.45 9.59
CA GLY A 86 -2.00 10.04 9.06
C GLY A 86 -2.02 10.21 7.54
N GLU A 87 -1.09 9.60 6.81
CA GLU A 87 -1.05 9.58 5.35
C GLU A 87 -1.13 8.14 4.82
N LEU A 88 -1.64 7.96 3.60
CA LEU A 88 -1.71 6.65 2.94
C LEU A 88 -0.43 6.40 2.14
N TYR A 89 0.19 5.26 2.34
CA TYR A 89 1.38 4.82 1.60
C TYR A 89 1.04 3.65 0.69
N ALA A 90 1.52 3.73 -0.55
CA ALA A 90 1.38 2.68 -1.56
C ALA A 90 2.75 2.19 -2.01
N GLY A 91 2.95 0.89 -1.99
CA GLY A 91 4.13 0.20 -2.52
C GLY A 91 3.76 -0.71 -3.69
N GLY A 92 4.66 -0.84 -4.68
CA GLY A 92 4.34 -1.63 -5.86
C GLY A 92 5.45 -1.75 -6.89
N ARG A 93 5.02 -1.87 -8.16
CA ARG A 93 5.90 -1.94 -9.33
C ARG A 93 5.92 -0.62 -10.12
N PHE A 94 5.09 0.31 -9.76
CA PHE A 94 4.94 1.57 -10.48
C PHE A 94 6.19 2.45 -10.42
N THR A 95 6.32 3.33 -11.40
CA THR A 95 7.34 4.39 -11.47
C THR A 95 6.75 5.79 -11.49
N THR A 96 5.42 5.89 -11.58
CA THR A 96 4.69 7.15 -11.44
C THR A 96 3.44 6.95 -10.59
N ALA A 97 3.14 7.93 -9.74
CA ALA A 97 1.93 8.03 -8.93
C ALA A 97 1.33 9.42 -9.12
N GLY A 98 0.04 9.53 -9.45
CA GLY A 98 -0.61 10.83 -9.67
C GLY A 98 -0.01 11.67 -10.80
N GLY A 99 0.76 11.06 -11.71
CA GLY A 99 1.47 11.76 -12.78
C GLY A 99 2.86 12.26 -12.38
N VAL A 100 3.28 12.14 -11.10
CA VAL A 100 4.65 12.48 -10.67
C VAL A 100 5.55 11.24 -10.65
N SER A 101 6.85 11.42 -10.86
CA SER A 101 7.83 10.34 -10.73
C SER A 101 7.88 9.84 -9.29
N ALA A 102 7.71 8.54 -9.10
CA ALA A 102 7.73 7.89 -7.79
C ALA A 102 8.18 6.43 -7.96
N ASN A 103 9.41 6.14 -7.54
CA ASN A 103 10.02 4.83 -7.74
C ASN A 103 9.48 3.83 -6.71
N ARG A 104 8.49 3.01 -7.12
CA ARG A 104 7.93 1.86 -6.40
C ARG A 104 7.18 2.17 -5.11
N ILE A 105 7.27 3.40 -4.58
CA ILE A 105 6.61 3.81 -3.36
C ILE A 105 6.20 5.30 -3.43
N ALA A 106 5.01 5.60 -2.93
CA ALA A 106 4.46 6.96 -2.87
C ALA A 106 3.54 7.12 -1.66
N ARG A 107 3.36 8.35 -1.20
CA ARG A 107 2.38 8.73 -0.16
C ARG A 107 1.28 9.62 -0.75
N TRP A 108 0.08 9.48 -0.22
CA TRP A 108 -1.10 10.27 -0.50
C TRP A 108 -1.51 11.04 0.75
N ASP A 109 -1.61 12.36 0.66
CA ASP A 109 -1.96 13.26 1.77
C ASP A 109 -3.46 13.64 1.81
N GLY A 110 -4.28 13.00 0.97
CA GLY A 110 -5.70 13.32 0.78
C GLY A 110 -5.95 14.18 -0.46
N SER A 111 -4.92 14.83 -1.02
CA SER A 111 -5.02 15.75 -2.16
C SER A 111 -4.10 15.38 -3.33
N GLY A 112 -2.91 14.88 -3.05
CA GLY A 112 -1.89 14.58 -4.04
C GLY A 112 -0.94 13.45 -3.67
N TRP A 113 -0.34 12.85 -4.70
CA TRP A 113 0.71 11.85 -4.54
C TRP A 113 2.09 12.50 -4.46
N THR A 114 2.93 12.01 -3.57
CA THR A 114 4.31 12.47 -3.39
C THR A 114 5.25 11.27 -3.30
N ALA A 115 6.42 11.36 -3.93
CA ALA A 115 7.47 10.34 -3.83
C ALA A 115 8.13 10.35 -2.43
N LEU A 116 8.71 9.23 -2.02
CA LEU A 116 9.50 9.10 -0.80
C LEU A 116 10.99 9.18 -1.13
N GLY A 117 11.52 10.40 -1.24
CA GLY A 117 12.89 10.62 -1.70
C GLY A 117 13.10 9.98 -3.09
N ASP A 118 14.22 9.28 -3.27
CA ASP A 118 14.52 8.57 -4.53
C ASP A 118 13.74 7.24 -4.66
N GLY A 119 12.97 6.86 -3.63
CA GLY A 119 12.25 5.59 -3.60
C GLY A 119 13.17 4.39 -3.47
N VAL A 120 12.79 3.27 -4.12
CA VAL A 120 13.58 2.04 -4.16
C VAL A 120 13.80 1.57 -5.60
N ASN A 121 14.87 0.80 -5.86
CA ASN A 121 15.27 0.42 -7.22
C ASN A 121 14.45 -0.73 -7.83
N ASP A 122 13.70 -1.51 -7.03
CA ASP A 122 12.83 -2.58 -7.53
C ASP A 122 11.56 -2.71 -6.68
N ILE A 123 10.72 -3.69 -6.96
CA ILE A 123 9.35 -3.89 -6.45
C ILE A 123 9.28 -3.84 -4.92
N VAL A 124 8.37 -3.02 -4.39
CA VAL A 124 7.87 -3.11 -3.01
C VAL A 124 6.70 -4.08 -2.98
N ARG A 125 6.80 -5.15 -2.17
CA ARG A 125 5.76 -6.19 -2.03
C ARG A 125 4.94 -6.05 -0.77
N SER A 126 5.55 -5.56 0.30
CA SER A 126 4.92 -5.41 1.61
C SER A 126 5.32 -4.10 2.26
N LEU A 127 4.37 -3.51 2.96
CA LEU A 127 4.54 -2.35 3.82
C LEU A 127 3.95 -2.67 5.19
N THR A 128 4.64 -2.30 6.25
CA THR A 128 4.13 -2.36 7.62
C THR A 128 4.65 -1.18 8.44
N VAL A 129 3.94 -0.83 9.51
CA VAL A 129 4.37 0.21 10.45
C VAL A 129 4.62 -0.44 11.80
N ILE A 130 5.79 -0.18 12.35
CA ILE A 130 6.21 -0.69 13.66
C ILE A 130 6.88 0.44 14.43
N ASP A 131 6.67 0.47 15.73
CA ASP A 131 7.50 1.24 16.67
C ASP A 131 8.51 0.28 17.32
N ASP A 132 9.74 0.36 16.89
CA ASP A 132 10.87 -0.47 17.38
C ASP A 132 11.52 0.10 18.65
N GLY A 133 10.84 1.03 19.33
CA GLY A 133 11.36 1.76 20.51
C GLY A 133 12.03 3.09 20.17
N ASN A 134 12.16 3.42 18.87
CA ASN A 134 12.71 4.68 18.38
C ASN A 134 11.61 5.58 17.75
N GLY A 135 10.36 5.27 18.03
CA GLY A 135 9.18 5.85 17.40
C GLY A 135 8.72 5.09 16.16
N PRO A 136 7.43 5.26 15.78
CA PRO A 136 6.85 4.54 14.66
C PRO A 136 7.57 4.87 13.35
N ALA A 137 7.85 3.83 12.55
CA ALA A 137 8.45 3.94 11.24
C ALA A 137 7.76 3.02 10.23
N LEU A 138 7.86 3.37 8.95
CA LEU A 138 7.39 2.54 7.85
C LEU A 138 8.51 1.60 7.40
N TYR A 139 8.19 0.32 7.31
CA TYR A 139 9.08 -0.72 6.80
C TYR A 139 8.58 -1.21 5.45
N ALA A 140 9.48 -1.25 4.48
CA ALA A 140 9.23 -1.77 3.14
C ALA A 140 10.03 -3.05 2.92
N GLY A 141 9.36 -4.08 2.42
CA GLY A 141 9.97 -5.33 1.98
C GLY A 141 9.70 -5.59 0.50
N GLY A 142 10.65 -6.20 -0.22
CA GLY A 142 10.45 -6.42 -1.65
C GLY A 142 11.59 -7.11 -2.36
N ASP A 143 11.75 -6.77 -3.65
CA ASP A 143 12.79 -7.30 -4.55
C ASP A 143 14.00 -6.35 -4.65
N PHE A 144 13.90 -5.16 -4.08
CA PHE A 144 14.90 -4.09 -4.21
C PHE A 144 16.19 -4.38 -3.44
N THR A 145 17.28 -3.79 -3.90
CA THR A 145 18.60 -3.83 -3.26
C THR A 145 19.12 -2.45 -2.89
N GLU A 146 18.35 -1.39 -3.20
CA GLU A 146 18.67 -0.02 -2.86
C GLU A 146 17.39 0.73 -2.42
N ALA A 147 17.53 1.59 -1.41
CA ALA A 147 16.51 2.51 -0.95
C ALA A 147 17.13 3.89 -0.71
N GLY A 148 16.50 4.96 -1.24
CA GLY A 148 17.06 6.32 -1.17
C GLY A 148 18.45 6.45 -1.77
N GLY A 149 18.79 5.65 -2.78
CA GLY A 149 20.10 5.64 -3.42
C GLY A 149 21.22 4.98 -2.60
N GLN A 150 20.89 4.29 -1.49
CA GLN A 150 21.83 3.58 -0.65
C GLN A 150 21.55 2.07 -0.64
N PRO A 151 22.55 1.19 -0.45
CA PRO A 151 22.33 -0.25 -0.36
C PRO A 151 21.34 -0.62 0.76
N ALA A 152 20.34 -1.43 0.40
CA ALA A 152 19.32 -1.93 1.32
C ALA A 152 18.78 -3.26 0.76
N ASN A 153 19.30 -4.40 1.23
CA ASN A 153 18.97 -5.71 0.69
C ASN A 153 17.58 -6.17 1.10
N TYR A 154 16.60 -6.00 0.21
CA TYR A 154 15.23 -6.51 0.26
C TYR A 154 14.35 -5.93 1.38
N ILE A 155 14.90 -5.09 2.26
CA ILE A 155 14.19 -4.48 3.37
C ILE A 155 14.78 -3.11 3.72
N ALA A 156 13.93 -2.11 3.97
CA ALA A 156 14.34 -0.76 4.34
C ALA A 156 13.34 -0.11 5.29
N ARG A 157 13.81 0.84 6.09
CA ARG A 157 13.05 1.65 7.03
C ARG A 157 12.98 3.09 6.53
N TRP A 158 11.76 3.66 6.56
CA TRP A 158 11.49 5.07 6.32
C TRP A 158 11.02 5.71 7.63
N ASP A 159 11.71 6.75 8.09
CA ASP A 159 11.42 7.45 9.36
C ASP A 159 10.45 8.63 9.20
N GLY A 160 9.96 8.88 7.98
CA GLY A 160 9.15 10.03 7.61
C GLY A 160 9.90 11.06 6.77
N ALA A 161 11.25 11.00 6.75
CA ALA A 161 12.12 11.94 6.04
C ALA A 161 13.18 11.25 5.16
N SER A 162 13.73 10.12 5.62
CA SER A 162 14.84 9.43 4.98
C SER A 162 14.73 7.91 5.04
N TRP A 163 15.37 7.25 4.06
CA TRP A 163 15.53 5.80 4.02
C TRP A 163 16.77 5.36 4.79
N SER A 164 16.68 4.22 5.46
CA SER A 164 17.79 3.54 6.08
C SER A 164 17.71 2.02 5.89
N SER A 165 18.84 1.35 5.79
CA SER A 165 18.94 -0.10 5.77
C SER A 165 18.73 -0.70 7.17
N LEU A 166 18.28 -1.94 7.24
CA LEU A 166 18.24 -2.73 8.48
C LEU A 166 19.48 -3.64 8.54
N GLY A 167 20.58 -3.11 9.08
CA GLY A 167 21.85 -3.82 9.09
C GLY A 167 22.28 -4.20 7.66
N GLN A 168 22.58 -5.47 7.43
CA GLN A 168 22.93 -5.99 6.10
C GLN A 168 21.70 -6.42 5.28
N GLY A 169 20.49 -6.26 5.83
CA GLY A 169 19.26 -6.73 5.24
C GLY A 169 19.11 -8.25 5.30
N VAL A 170 18.37 -8.81 4.35
CA VAL A 170 18.15 -10.26 4.22
C VAL A 170 18.71 -10.77 2.88
N ASN A 171 18.86 -12.09 2.72
CA ASN A 171 19.54 -12.70 1.58
C ASN A 171 18.62 -13.02 0.39
N GLN A 172 17.30 -12.82 0.54
CA GLN A 172 16.28 -13.11 -0.46
C GLN A 172 15.18 -12.05 -0.40
N ARG A 173 14.40 -11.95 -1.49
CA ARG A 173 13.24 -11.05 -1.58
C ARG A 173 12.23 -11.29 -0.46
N VAL A 174 11.68 -10.21 0.07
CA VAL A 174 10.66 -10.21 1.12
C VAL A 174 9.28 -10.10 0.48
N TYR A 175 8.42 -11.07 0.75
CA TYR A 175 7.05 -11.10 0.22
C TYR A 175 6.03 -10.48 1.17
N SER A 176 6.27 -10.59 2.48
CA SER A 176 5.37 -10.10 3.52
C SER A 176 6.18 -9.66 4.74
N LEU A 177 5.69 -8.63 5.41
CA LEU A 177 6.20 -8.14 6.68
C LEU A 177 5.04 -8.09 7.68
N ALA A 178 5.35 -8.40 8.94
CA ALA A 178 4.42 -8.23 10.04
C ALA A 178 5.16 -7.69 11.27
N GLY A 179 4.50 -6.79 11.99
CA GLY A 179 4.91 -6.43 13.35
C GLY A 179 4.31 -7.44 14.33
N PHE A 180 5.11 -7.94 15.25
CA PHE A 180 4.66 -8.82 16.31
C PHE A 180 5.32 -8.45 17.64
N ASP A 181 4.53 -8.41 18.70
CA ASP A 181 4.99 -8.18 20.08
C ASP A 181 4.71 -9.45 20.90
N ASP A 182 5.76 -10.13 21.31
CA ASP A 182 5.70 -11.31 22.18
C ASP A 182 5.78 -10.96 23.67
N GLY A 183 5.72 -9.67 24.01
CA GLY A 183 5.86 -9.13 25.36
C GLY A 183 7.27 -8.59 25.65
N SER A 184 8.21 -8.71 24.71
CA SER A 184 9.55 -8.10 24.80
C SER A 184 9.64 -6.76 24.06
N GLY A 185 8.57 -6.34 23.40
CA GLY A 185 8.43 -5.18 22.56
C GLY A 185 8.19 -5.56 21.09
N PRO A 186 7.62 -4.65 20.28
CA PRO A 186 7.31 -4.92 18.89
C PRO A 186 8.57 -5.21 18.06
N THR A 187 8.54 -6.30 17.32
CA THR A 187 9.61 -6.74 16.42
C THR A 187 9.09 -6.96 15.00
N LEU A 188 9.98 -6.86 14.02
CA LEU A 188 9.68 -7.07 12.61
C LEU A 188 9.94 -8.53 12.21
N HIS A 189 8.96 -9.16 11.57
CA HIS A 189 9.00 -10.53 11.07
C HIS A 189 8.67 -10.62 9.58
#